data_12a3f28aff0280f0db2b0c9b6a789e4c
#
_entry.id   12a3f28aff0280f0db2b0c9b6a789e4c
#
_cell.length_a   1.000
_cell.length_b   1.000
_cell.length_c   1.000
_cell.angle_alpha   90.00
_cell.angle_beta   90.00
_cell.angle_gamma   90.00
#
_symmetry.space_group_name_H-M   'P 1'
#
loop_
_entity.id
_entity.type
_entity.pdbx_description
1 polymer ?
#
loop_
_entity_poly.entity_id
_entity_poly.type
_entity_poly.pdbx_seq_one_letter_code
_entity_poly.pdbx_strand_id
1 'polypeptide(L)'
;MKVAVEQTGAEVALRAARIILAERDLTSLGLIGGEPKGKDKRVHQATDLSDYDVVMTDAPDPAELVETALDARVSCVVWTDGSALDAEYGDRFAAVGATLLTGANLASGLAPSLAAHETARGGEVMEVSIAWTEPGTPLRRGEAIPFPDPVGARWADERDTAGGYKAFAAPISGDWAGALARVTSAGNEGVVTRVVGVADHAAHLEALSLAAGVLAIDLYAAGAHRPADAAEIYLAKALDAGLGVASYEMAE
;
A
#
# COMPACT_ATOMS: atom_id res chain seq x y z
N MET A 1 6.93 19.17 -1.75
CA MET A 1 6.96 17.88 -2.47
C MET A 1 6.45 18.07 -3.89
N LYS A 2 7.15 17.52 -4.87
CA LYS A 2 6.75 17.48 -6.28
C LYS A 2 6.57 16.02 -6.70
N VAL A 3 5.39 15.67 -7.22
CA VAL A 3 5.01 14.30 -7.55
C VAL A 3 4.75 14.16 -9.05
N ALA A 4 5.31 13.14 -9.69
CA ALA A 4 4.93 12.72 -11.02
C ALA A 4 4.02 11.48 -10.95
N VAL A 5 3.05 11.39 -11.85
CA VAL A 5 2.06 10.32 -11.93
C VAL A 5 2.01 9.76 -13.33
N GLU A 6 2.27 8.48 -13.48
CA GLU A 6 2.08 7.81 -14.76
C GLU A 6 0.60 7.55 -15.01
N GLN A 7 0.12 7.94 -16.18
CA GLN A 7 -1.25 7.66 -16.63
C GLN A 7 -1.30 6.36 -17.43
N THR A 8 -1.55 5.26 -16.76
CA THR A 8 -1.65 3.92 -17.37
C THR A 8 -3.00 3.64 -18.02
N GLY A 9 -3.98 4.51 -17.78
CA GLY A 9 -5.39 4.27 -18.09
C GLY A 9 -6.16 3.55 -16.97
N ALA A 10 -5.48 3.06 -15.95
CA ALA A 10 -6.08 2.56 -14.72
C ALA A 10 -6.50 3.72 -13.80
N GLU A 11 -7.37 3.42 -12.83
CA GLU A 11 -8.01 4.46 -12.02
C GLU A 11 -7.27 4.75 -10.71
N VAL A 12 -6.42 3.82 -10.24
CA VAL A 12 -5.79 3.87 -8.92
C VAL A 12 -4.83 5.06 -8.80
N ALA A 13 -3.87 5.20 -9.72
CA ALA A 13 -2.89 6.28 -9.68
C ALA A 13 -3.55 7.66 -9.80
N LEU A 14 -4.58 7.81 -10.64
CA LEU A 14 -5.32 9.08 -10.75
C LEU A 14 -6.15 9.42 -9.51
N ARG A 15 -6.69 8.42 -8.82
CA ARG A 15 -7.36 8.62 -7.52
C ARG A 15 -6.35 8.98 -6.44
N ALA A 16 -5.21 8.29 -6.38
CA ALA A 16 -4.11 8.61 -5.47
C ALA A 16 -3.61 10.05 -5.70
N ALA A 17 -3.46 10.47 -6.94
CA ALA A 17 -3.11 11.85 -7.29
C ALA A 17 -4.10 12.89 -6.71
N ARG A 18 -5.42 12.58 -6.71
CA ARG A 18 -6.44 13.46 -6.13
C ARG A 18 -6.33 13.55 -4.60
N ILE A 19 -5.98 12.44 -3.94
CA ILE A 19 -5.71 12.41 -2.49
C ILE A 19 -4.50 13.30 -2.20
N ILE A 20 -3.40 13.12 -2.92
CA ILE A 20 -2.16 13.87 -2.75
C ILE A 20 -2.37 15.37 -3.05
N LEU A 21 -3.27 15.73 -3.99
CA LEU A 21 -3.61 17.14 -4.27
C LEU A 21 -4.25 17.86 -3.08
N ALA A 22 -4.81 17.16 -2.11
CA ALA A 22 -5.32 17.76 -0.88
C ALA A 22 -4.20 18.17 0.10
N GLU A 23 -2.99 17.66 -0.09
CA GLU A 23 -1.85 17.95 0.78
C GLU A 23 -1.36 19.39 0.59
N ARG A 24 -1.10 20.06 1.73
CA ARG A 24 -0.67 21.47 1.73
C ARG A 24 0.74 21.66 1.20
N ASP A 25 1.60 20.68 1.42
CA ASP A 25 3.02 20.71 1.06
C ASP A 25 3.29 20.27 -0.39
N LEU A 26 2.24 19.86 -1.11
CA LEU A 26 2.36 19.57 -2.53
C LEU A 26 2.49 20.86 -3.32
N THR A 27 3.62 21.01 -4.00
CA THR A 27 3.92 22.20 -4.84
C THR A 27 3.68 21.95 -6.33
N SER A 28 3.75 20.70 -6.78
CA SER A 28 3.65 20.33 -8.19
C SER A 28 3.18 18.89 -8.36
N LEU A 29 2.28 18.65 -9.33
CA LEU A 29 1.83 17.32 -9.74
C LEU A 29 1.91 17.23 -11.27
N GLY A 30 2.87 16.45 -11.76
CA GLY A 30 3.09 16.22 -13.18
C GLY A 30 2.39 14.95 -13.66
N LEU A 31 1.78 14.99 -14.83
CA LEU A 31 1.15 13.83 -15.46
C LEU A 31 2.04 13.32 -16.61
N ILE A 32 2.47 12.07 -16.53
CA ILE A 32 3.24 11.40 -17.59
C ILE A 32 2.25 10.72 -18.52
N GLY A 33 2.36 10.97 -19.82
CA GLY A 33 1.51 10.30 -20.83
C GLY A 33 0.08 10.83 -20.94
N GLY A 34 -0.25 11.94 -20.25
CA GLY A 34 -1.59 12.49 -20.25
C GLY A 34 -1.65 14.00 -20.22
N GLU A 35 -2.82 14.54 -20.58
CA GLU A 35 -3.08 15.97 -20.49
C GLU A 35 -3.76 16.35 -19.18
N PRO A 36 -3.34 17.43 -18.52
CA PRO A 36 -3.96 17.91 -17.29
C PRO A 36 -5.40 18.37 -17.57
N LYS A 37 -6.35 17.79 -16.83
CA LYS A 37 -7.75 18.20 -16.87
C LYS A 37 -8.10 18.91 -15.57
N GLY A 38 -8.39 20.21 -15.64
CA GLY A 38 -8.80 20.96 -14.46
C GLY A 38 -8.19 22.36 -14.39
N LYS A 39 -8.45 23.06 -13.26
CA LYS A 39 -8.02 24.46 -13.04
C LYS A 39 -6.93 24.57 -11.99
N ASP A 40 -6.51 23.46 -11.35
CA ASP A 40 -5.43 23.51 -10.35
C ASP A 40 -4.11 23.75 -11.07
N LYS A 41 -3.49 24.88 -10.75
CA LYS A 41 -2.23 25.31 -11.38
C LYS A 41 -1.04 24.42 -11.02
N ARG A 42 -1.17 23.61 -9.97
CA ARG A 42 -0.13 22.62 -9.58
C ARG A 42 -0.08 21.45 -10.54
N VAL A 43 -1.19 21.17 -11.27
CA VAL A 43 -1.29 20.04 -12.20
C VAL A 43 -0.87 20.45 -13.59
N HIS A 44 0.13 19.77 -14.15
CA HIS A 44 0.66 20.02 -15.48
C HIS A 44 1.20 18.73 -16.12
N GLN A 45 1.59 18.79 -17.38
CA GLN A 45 2.24 17.67 -18.05
C GLN A 45 3.69 17.54 -17.57
N ALA A 46 4.09 16.33 -17.16
CA ALA A 46 5.48 16.02 -16.85
C ALA A 46 6.24 15.73 -18.15
N THR A 47 7.35 16.42 -18.35
CA THR A 47 8.23 16.26 -19.51
C THR A 47 9.60 15.70 -19.14
N ASP A 48 10.03 15.90 -17.89
CA ASP A 48 11.29 15.42 -17.35
C ASP A 48 11.07 14.98 -15.88
N LEU A 49 11.47 13.77 -15.52
CA LEU A 49 11.34 13.25 -14.18
C LEU A 49 12.29 13.93 -13.19
N SER A 50 13.43 14.43 -13.64
CA SER A 50 14.41 15.09 -12.77
C SER A 50 13.89 16.35 -12.05
N ASP A 51 12.73 16.87 -12.47
CA ASP A 51 12.05 17.98 -11.82
C ASP A 51 11.21 17.58 -10.58
N TYR A 52 11.08 16.27 -10.29
CA TYR A 52 10.22 15.74 -9.26
C TYR A 52 11.00 15.07 -8.13
N ASP A 53 10.37 15.01 -6.96
CA ASP A 53 10.92 14.30 -5.80
C ASP A 53 10.56 12.80 -5.83
N VAL A 54 9.37 12.49 -6.38
CA VAL A 54 8.85 11.11 -6.46
C VAL A 54 7.97 10.93 -7.69
N VAL A 55 8.03 9.72 -8.27
CA VAL A 55 7.09 9.25 -9.30
C VAL A 55 6.28 8.07 -8.78
N MET A 56 5.01 7.97 -9.16
CA MET A 56 4.14 6.84 -8.83
C MET A 56 3.46 6.24 -10.05
N THR A 57 3.18 4.92 -9.97
CA THR A 57 2.50 4.17 -11.02
C THR A 57 1.62 3.06 -10.47
N ASP A 58 0.51 2.79 -11.16
CA ASP A 58 -0.34 1.59 -11.02
C ASP A 58 -0.20 0.64 -12.22
N ALA A 59 0.85 0.79 -13.02
CA ALA A 59 1.14 -0.09 -14.14
C ALA A 59 1.33 -1.55 -13.68
N PRO A 60 0.79 -2.54 -14.38
CA PRO A 60 1.02 -3.94 -14.09
C PRO A 60 2.47 -4.36 -14.38
N ASP A 61 3.15 -3.69 -15.31
CA ASP A 61 4.57 -3.85 -15.62
C ASP A 61 5.25 -2.47 -15.54
N PRO A 62 5.80 -2.10 -14.36
CA PRO A 62 6.38 -0.78 -14.15
C PRO A 62 7.86 -0.67 -14.45
N ALA A 63 8.52 -1.72 -14.99
CA ALA A 63 9.98 -1.79 -15.12
C ALA A 63 10.58 -0.61 -15.90
N GLU A 64 9.95 -0.16 -16.98
CA GLU A 64 10.43 0.97 -17.80
C GLU A 64 10.40 2.29 -17.00
N LEU A 65 9.34 2.51 -16.23
CA LEU A 65 9.25 3.71 -15.39
C LEU A 65 10.25 3.66 -14.23
N VAL A 66 10.44 2.48 -13.61
CA VAL A 66 11.43 2.28 -12.54
C VAL A 66 12.85 2.58 -13.03
N GLU A 67 13.22 2.11 -14.24
CA GLU A 67 14.52 2.44 -14.85
C GLU A 67 14.63 3.96 -15.13
N THR A 68 13.59 4.57 -15.67
CA THR A 68 13.57 6.02 -15.95
C THR A 68 13.69 6.84 -14.66
N ALA A 69 13.02 6.44 -13.58
CA ALA A 69 13.10 7.08 -12.27
C ALA A 69 14.53 6.97 -11.69
N LEU A 70 15.12 5.79 -11.80
CA LEU A 70 16.51 5.54 -11.37
C LEU A 70 17.51 6.44 -12.12
N ASP A 71 17.40 6.54 -13.45
CA ASP A 71 18.25 7.39 -14.27
C ASP A 71 18.11 8.87 -13.90
N ALA A 72 16.89 9.29 -13.58
CA ALA A 72 16.59 10.63 -13.11
C ALA A 72 16.96 10.86 -11.62
N ARG A 73 17.32 9.80 -10.86
CA ARG A 73 17.58 9.81 -9.41
C ARG A 73 16.36 10.26 -8.58
N VAL A 74 15.20 9.85 -9.02
CA VAL A 74 13.91 10.17 -8.42
C VAL A 74 13.37 8.95 -7.69
N SER A 75 12.80 9.12 -6.50
CA SER A 75 12.16 8.02 -5.79
C SER A 75 10.93 7.51 -6.55
N CYS A 76 10.65 6.21 -6.46
CA CYS A 76 9.58 5.57 -7.21
C CYS A 76 8.66 4.77 -6.29
N VAL A 77 7.34 4.95 -6.42
CA VAL A 77 6.32 4.18 -5.72
C VAL A 77 5.51 3.37 -6.71
N VAL A 78 5.51 2.07 -6.52
CA VAL A 78 4.88 1.08 -7.40
C VAL A 78 3.73 0.40 -6.66
N TRP A 79 2.55 0.42 -7.27
CA TRP A 79 1.36 -0.24 -6.73
C TRP A 79 1.48 -1.77 -6.74
N THR A 80 2.01 -2.37 -7.81
CA THR A 80 2.13 -3.82 -7.94
C THR A 80 3.13 -4.43 -6.96
N ASP A 81 3.00 -5.73 -6.68
CA ASP A 81 4.03 -6.49 -5.98
C ASP A 81 5.32 -6.50 -6.80
N GLY A 82 6.41 -6.05 -6.19
CA GLY A 82 7.66 -5.79 -6.86
C GLY A 82 8.84 -6.61 -6.36
N SER A 83 8.66 -7.84 -5.84
CA SER A 83 9.78 -8.63 -5.31
C SER A 83 10.93 -8.83 -6.33
N ALA A 84 10.61 -8.96 -7.61
CA ALA A 84 11.61 -9.00 -8.68
C ALA A 84 12.30 -7.64 -8.87
N LEU A 85 11.53 -6.54 -8.80
CA LEU A 85 12.06 -5.18 -8.90
C LEU A 85 12.97 -4.84 -7.71
N ASP A 86 12.57 -5.26 -6.49
CA ASP A 86 13.39 -5.03 -5.30
C ASP A 86 14.76 -5.69 -5.42
N ALA A 87 14.80 -6.92 -5.93
CA ALA A 87 16.03 -7.67 -6.14
C ALA A 87 16.91 -7.08 -7.28
N GLU A 88 16.29 -6.55 -8.31
CA GLU A 88 17.00 -6.00 -9.48
C GLU A 88 17.48 -4.56 -9.25
N TYR A 89 16.64 -3.72 -8.63
CA TYR A 89 16.87 -2.27 -8.56
C TYR A 89 17.28 -1.76 -7.18
N GLY A 90 17.12 -2.53 -6.09
CA GLY A 90 17.30 -2.05 -4.72
C GLY A 90 18.66 -1.42 -4.48
N ASP A 91 19.75 -2.13 -4.81
CA ASP A 91 21.13 -1.62 -4.65
C ASP A 91 21.39 -0.41 -5.56
N ARG A 92 20.77 -0.36 -6.73
CA ARG A 92 20.93 0.74 -7.69
C ARG A 92 20.26 2.01 -7.19
N PHE A 93 19.04 1.91 -6.60
CA PHE A 93 18.37 3.03 -5.96
C PHE A 93 19.15 3.51 -4.73
N ALA A 94 19.66 2.60 -3.89
CA ALA A 94 20.51 2.96 -2.77
C ALA A 94 21.76 3.74 -3.21
N ALA A 95 22.40 3.34 -4.30
CA ALA A 95 23.61 3.96 -4.82
C ALA A 95 23.39 5.41 -5.30
N VAL A 96 22.18 5.76 -5.73
CA VAL A 96 21.83 7.13 -6.19
C VAL A 96 21.15 7.96 -5.09
N GLY A 97 20.92 7.39 -3.91
CA GLY A 97 20.28 8.07 -2.77
C GLY A 97 18.77 8.21 -2.93
N ALA A 98 18.14 7.40 -3.78
CA ALA A 98 16.69 7.38 -4.00
C ALA A 98 16.06 6.13 -3.40
N THR A 99 14.72 6.13 -3.28
CA THR A 99 13.93 5.02 -2.72
C THR A 99 13.02 4.42 -3.78
N LEU A 100 12.99 3.08 -3.84
CA LEU A 100 12.00 2.31 -4.57
C LEU A 100 11.05 1.67 -3.54
N LEU A 101 9.78 2.09 -3.51
CA LEU A 101 8.76 1.49 -2.65
C LEU A 101 7.81 0.66 -3.53
N THR A 102 7.80 -0.66 -3.35
CA THR A 102 6.97 -1.58 -4.14
C THR A 102 5.84 -2.18 -3.30
N GLY A 103 4.77 -2.60 -3.97
CA GLY A 103 3.63 -3.23 -3.31
C GLY A 103 2.77 -2.26 -2.50
N ALA A 104 2.64 -1.00 -2.94
CA ALA A 104 1.78 -0.02 -2.29
C ALA A 104 0.29 -0.27 -2.62
N ASN A 105 -0.23 -1.47 -2.26
CA ASN A 105 -1.58 -1.98 -2.50
C ASN A 105 -2.15 -2.68 -1.25
N LEU A 106 -3.34 -3.25 -1.37
CA LEU A 106 -4.00 -3.96 -0.25
C LEU A 106 -3.21 -5.18 0.22
N ALA A 107 -2.76 -6.02 -0.70
CA ALA A 107 -2.19 -7.34 -0.40
C ALA A 107 -0.75 -7.24 0.13
N SER A 108 0.09 -6.45 -0.53
CA SER A 108 1.52 -6.32 -0.23
C SER A 108 1.85 -5.10 0.64
N GLY A 109 0.94 -4.13 0.73
CA GLY A 109 1.10 -2.89 1.46
C GLY A 109 0.27 -2.85 2.75
N LEU A 110 -1.04 -2.63 2.65
CA LEU A 110 -1.89 -2.40 3.83
C LEU A 110 -1.97 -3.60 4.77
N ALA A 111 -2.27 -4.81 4.27
CA ALA A 111 -2.43 -5.97 5.14
C ALA A 111 -1.15 -6.34 5.92
N PRO A 112 0.04 -6.42 5.29
CA PRO A 112 1.29 -6.62 6.01
C PRO A 112 1.66 -5.47 6.94
N SER A 113 1.35 -4.22 6.59
CA SER A 113 1.62 -3.06 7.46
C SER A 113 0.77 -3.09 8.73
N LEU A 114 -0.51 -3.48 8.64
CA LEU A 114 -1.37 -3.69 9.80
C LEU A 114 -0.79 -4.77 10.71
N ALA A 115 -0.32 -5.89 10.15
CA ALA A 115 0.31 -6.97 10.90
C ALA A 115 1.61 -6.52 11.59
N ALA A 116 2.50 -5.85 10.88
CA ALA A 116 3.75 -5.34 11.43
C ALA A 116 3.51 -4.33 12.56
N HIS A 117 2.53 -3.43 12.39
CA HIS A 117 2.15 -2.47 13.43
C HIS A 117 1.62 -3.16 14.69
N GLU A 118 0.71 -4.13 14.55
CA GLU A 118 0.14 -4.83 15.72
C GLU A 118 1.16 -5.75 16.40
N THR A 119 2.06 -6.38 15.67
CA THR A 119 3.15 -7.18 16.27
C THR A 119 4.12 -6.32 17.07
N ALA A 120 4.36 -5.09 16.65
CA ALA A 120 5.23 -4.15 17.38
C ALA A 120 4.62 -3.63 18.70
N ARG A 121 3.31 -3.78 18.93
CA ARG A 121 2.62 -3.31 20.15
C ARG A 121 2.88 -4.13 21.41
N GLY A 122 3.60 -5.23 21.30
CA GLY A 122 4.12 -6.00 22.43
C GLY A 122 3.36 -7.29 22.72
N GLY A 123 3.93 -8.06 23.66
CA GLY A 123 3.53 -9.42 23.99
C GLY A 123 4.37 -10.47 23.23
N GLU A 124 4.30 -11.73 23.68
CA GLU A 124 4.89 -12.85 22.96
C GLU A 124 3.94 -13.22 21.81
N VAL A 125 4.34 -12.90 20.58
CA VAL A 125 3.54 -13.19 19.37
C VAL A 125 3.55 -14.69 19.13
N MET A 126 2.37 -15.31 19.10
CA MET A 126 2.19 -16.75 18.88
C MET A 126 1.80 -17.03 17.42
N GLU A 127 0.91 -16.22 16.85
CA GLU A 127 0.43 -16.39 15.49
C GLU A 127 0.11 -15.02 14.86
N VAL A 128 0.46 -14.86 13.59
CA VAL A 128 0.07 -13.72 12.78
C VAL A 128 -0.52 -14.20 11.48
N SER A 129 -1.69 -13.68 11.14
CA SER A 129 -2.28 -13.89 9.82
C SER A 129 -2.76 -12.57 9.23
N ILE A 130 -2.69 -12.47 7.91
CA ILE A 130 -3.20 -11.35 7.14
C ILE A 130 -4.24 -11.82 6.15
N ALA A 131 -5.17 -10.95 5.82
CA ALA A 131 -6.15 -11.23 4.79
C ALA A 131 -6.48 -9.97 3.98
N TRP A 132 -6.86 -10.17 2.72
CA TRP A 132 -7.33 -9.11 1.85
C TRP A 132 -8.40 -9.61 0.91
N THR A 133 -9.12 -8.69 0.29
CA THR A 133 -10.05 -9.02 -0.79
C THR A 133 -9.38 -8.76 -2.14
N GLU A 134 -9.62 -9.64 -3.11
CA GLU A 134 -9.11 -9.49 -4.47
C GLU A 134 -10.17 -9.87 -5.51
N PRO A 135 -10.16 -9.25 -6.71
CA PRO A 135 -11.08 -9.61 -7.78
C PRO A 135 -10.75 -11.00 -8.35
N GLY A 136 -11.78 -11.74 -8.76
CA GLY A 136 -11.61 -13.01 -9.45
C GLY A 136 -11.23 -14.21 -8.58
N THR A 137 -11.11 -14.04 -7.26
CA THR A 137 -10.88 -15.16 -6.34
C THR A 137 -12.08 -16.09 -6.33
N PRO A 138 -11.92 -17.38 -6.67
CA PRO A 138 -13.01 -18.33 -6.60
C PRO A 138 -13.38 -18.60 -5.14
N LEU A 139 -14.67 -18.78 -4.86
CA LEU A 139 -15.14 -19.26 -3.56
C LEU A 139 -14.73 -20.74 -3.41
N ARG A 140 -13.64 -20.98 -2.71
CA ARG A 140 -13.19 -22.31 -2.31
C ARG A 140 -13.46 -22.55 -0.82
N ARG A 141 -13.09 -23.73 -0.35
CA ARG A 141 -13.14 -24.06 1.08
C ARG A 141 -11.92 -23.46 1.77
N GLY A 142 -12.12 -22.31 2.37
CA GLY A 142 -11.11 -21.59 3.12
C GLY A 142 -11.52 -21.35 4.57
N GLU A 143 -10.89 -20.39 5.20
CA GLU A 143 -11.23 -19.90 6.53
C GLU A 143 -12.23 -18.73 6.41
N ALA A 144 -13.15 -18.63 7.37
CA ALA A 144 -14.06 -17.47 7.46
C ALA A 144 -13.31 -16.31 8.09
N ILE A 145 -13.06 -15.28 7.31
CA ILE A 145 -12.31 -14.08 7.72
C ILE A 145 -13.31 -12.95 8.03
N PRO A 146 -13.25 -12.34 9.24
CA PRO A 146 -14.16 -11.28 9.66
C PRO A 146 -13.64 -9.90 9.24
N PHE A 147 -13.77 -9.54 7.96
CA PHE A 147 -13.45 -8.18 7.53
C PHE A 147 -14.38 -7.16 8.20
N PRO A 148 -13.93 -5.91 8.37
CA PRO A 148 -14.80 -4.82 8.83
C PRO A 148 -16.00 -4.60 7.91
N ASP A 149 -17.08 -4.04 8.46
CA ASP A 149 -18.21 -3.56 7.65
C ASP A 149 -17.75 -2.43 6.70
N PRO A 150 -18.26 -2.38 5.47
CA PRO A 150 -19.38 -3.17 4.92
C PRO A 150 -18.95 -4.48 4.22
N VAL A 151 -17.69 -4.87 4.24
CA VAL A 151 -17.23 -6.13 3.63
C VAL A 151 -17.83 -7.32 4.38
N GLY A 152 -17.73 -7.31 5.72
CA GLY A 152 -18.25 -8.37 6.59
C GLY A 152 -17.50 -9.70 6.45
N ALA A 153 -18.00 -10.77 7.07
CA ALA A 153 -17.36 -12.07 7.02
C ALA A 153 -17.34 -12.66 5.61
N ARG A 154 -16.17 -13.17 5.20
CA ARG A 154 -15.95 -13.82 3.89
C ARG A 154 -15.17 -15.10 4.05
N TRP A 155 -15.50 -16.10 3.22
CA TRP A 155 -14.64 -17.25 3.02
C TRP A 155 -13.43 -16.82 2.21
N ALA A 156 -12.23 -17.14 2.69
CA ALA A 156 -10.97 -16.78 2.05
C ALA A 156 -10.10 -18.03 1.85
N ASP A 157 -9.44 -18.12 0.72
CA ASP A 157 -8.46 -19.16 0.41
C ASP A 157 -7.09 -18.78 0.95
N GLU A 158 -6.36 -19.77 1.47
CA GLU A 158 -4.96 -19.59 1.86
C GLU A 158 -4.10 -19.25 0.63
N ARG A 159 -3.15 -18.33 0.82
CA ARG A 159 -2.16 -17.92 -0.16
C ARG A 159 -0.76 -18.23 0.34
N ASP A 160 0.18 -18.38 -0.60
CA ASP A 160 1.58 -18.44 -0.25
C ASP A 160 1.98 -17.14 0.46
N THR A 161 2.72 -17.27 1.56
CA THR A 161 3.03 -16.15 2.43
C THR A 161 4.04 -15.20 1.80
N ALA A 162 3.73 -13.92 1.78
CA ALA A 162 4.72 -12.85 1.65
C ALA A 162 5.02 -12.29 3.06
N GLY A 163 6.29 -12.09 3.39
CA GLY A 163 6.69 -11.49 4.67
C GLY A 163 6.56 -12.39 5.90
N GLY A 164 6.37 -13.71 5.74
CA GLY A 164 6.35 -14.66 6.87
C GLY A 164 4.99 -14.79 7.58
N TYR A 165 3.95 -14.11 7.11
CA TYR A 165 2.60 -14.20 7.67
C TYR A 165 1.76 -15.26 6.94
N LYS A 166 0.92 -15.99 7.67
CA LYS A 166 -0.14 -16.79 7.06
C LYS A 166 -1.12 -15.85 6.34
N ALA A 167 -1.36 -16.09 5.06
CA ALA A 167 -2.07 -15.14 4.21
C ALA A 167 -3.34 -15.74 3.60
N PHE A 168 -4.38 -14.92 3.47
CA PHE A 168 -5.67 -15.31 2.93
C PHE A 168 -6.20 -14.28 1.94
N ALA A 169 -6.81 -14.76 0.86
CA ALA A 169 -7.50 -13.90 -0.09
C ALA A 169 -8.97 -14.29 -0.23
N ALA A 170 -9.85 -13.30 -0.15
CA ALA A 170 -11.28 -13.44 -0.29
C ALA A 170 -11.79 -12.72 -1.55
N PRO A 171 -12.90 -13.16 -2.16
CA PRO A 171 -13.48 -12.45 -3.29
C PRO A 171 -14.00 -11.06 -2.88
N ILE A 172 -13.81 -10.07 -3.74
CA ILE A 172 -14.47 -8.76 -3.63
C ILE A 172 -16.00 -8.97 -3.75
N SER A 173 -16.75 -8.27 -2.91
CA SER A 173 -18.21 -8.24 -2.95
C SER A 173 -18.71 -6.87 -3.40
N GLY A 174 -19.19 -6.79 -4.63
CA GLY A 174 -19.57 -5.51 -5.26
C GLY A 174 -18.34 -4.62 -5.39
N ASP A 175 -18.45 -3.37 -4.93
CA ASP A 175 -17.39 -2.37 -5.02
C ASP A 175 -16.54 -2.24 -3.73
N TRP A 176 -16.82 -3.08 -2.71
CA TRP A 176 -16.18 -2.99 -1.41
C TRP A 176 -15.01 -3.96 -1.28
N ALA A 177 -13.90 -3.45 -0.82
CA ALA A 177 -12.69 -4.21 -0.52
C ALA A 177 -12.27 -4.03 0.95
N GLY A 178 -11.45 -4.95 1.44
CA GLY A 178 -10.92 -4.87 2.79
C GLY A 178 -9.57 -5.56 2.92
N ALA A 179 -8.83 -5.17 3.94
CA ALA A 179 -7.65 -5.84 4.41
C ALA A 179 -7.69 -5.95 5.93
N LEU A 180 -7.10 -6.98 6.50
CA LEU A 180 -6.96 -7.11 7.95
C LEU A 180 -5.68 -7.86 8.34
N ALA A 181 -5.31 -7.64 9.60
CA ALA A 181 -4.35 -8.47 10.31
C ALA A 181 -5.00 -9.05 11.56
N ARG A 182 -4.66 -10.29 11.88
CA ARG A 182 -5.01 -10.97 13.12
C ARG A 182 -3.72 -11.39 13.81
N VAL A 183 -3.51 -10.91 15.03
CA VAL A 183 -2.32 -11.19 15.83
C VAL A 183 -2.74 -11.81 17.15
N THR A 184 -2.31 -13.05 17.39
CA THR A 184 -2.49 -13.74 18.67
C THR A 184 -1.20 -13.63 19.46
N SER A 185 -1.29 -13.13 20.67
CA SER A 185 -0.15 -12.94 21.58
C SER A 185 -0.45 -13.44 22.97
N ALA A 186 0.58 -13.96 23.66
CA ALA A 186 0.51 -14.27 25.07
C ALA A 186 0.93 -13.03 25.90
N GLY A 187 0.17 -12.74 26.94
CA GLY A 187 0.42 -11.68 27.89
C GLY A 187 0.25 -12.16 29.34
N ASN A 188 0.45 -11.28 30.31
CA ASN A 188 0.34 -11.61 31.73
C ASN A 188 -1.08 -12.06 32.15
N GLU A 189 -2.11 -11.70 31.38
CA GLU A 189 -3.52 -11.97 31.65
C GLU A 189 -4.12 -13.11 30.81
N GLY A 190 -3.28 -13.78 29.99
CA GLY A 190 -3.71 -14.87 29.12
C GLY A 190 -3.37 -14.63 27.65
N VAL A 191 -4.05 -15.37 26.78
CA VAL A 191 -3.91 -15.23 25.33
C VAL A 191 -4.92 -14.20 24.82
N VAL A 192 -4.44 -13.26 24.02
CA VAL A 192 -5.26 -12.20 23.41
C VAL A 192 -5.10 -12.26 21.89
N THR A 193 -6.21 -12.31 21.20
CA THR A 193 -6.25 -12.17 19.73
C THR A 193 -6.76 -10.78 19.38
N ARG A 194 -5.91 -9.99 18.72
CA ARG A 194 -6.27 -8.68 18.15
C ARG A 194 -6.54 -8.83 16.67
N VAL A 195 -7.61 -8.22 16.23
CA VAL A 195 -7.95 -8.09 14.82
C VAL A 195 -8.04 -6.60 14.50
N VAL A 196 -7.24 -6.17 13.54
CA VAL A 196 -7.28 -4.81 13.01
C VAL A 196 -7.51 -4.88 11.50
N GLY A 197 -8.39 -4.05 10.98
CA GLY A 197 -8.73 -4.11 9.57
C GLY A 197 -9.29 -2.81 9.03
N VAL A 198 -9.35 -2.75 7.72
CA VAL A 198 -9.86 -1.63 6.93
C VAL A 198 -10.87 -2.14 5.91
N ALA A 199 -11.86 -1.32 5.60
CA ALA A 199 -12.83 -1.59 4.55
C ALA A 199 -13.30 -0.28 3.91
N ASP A 200 -13.29 -0.24 2.59
CA ASP A 200 -13.76 0.92 1.80
C ASP A 200 -14.07 0.47 0.36
N HIS A 201 -14.49 1.38 -0.49
CA HIS A 201 -14.55 1.13 -1.93
C HIS A 201 -13.18 0.70 -2.46
N ALA A 202 -13.15 -0.38 -3.23
CA ALA A 202 -11.91 -1.02 -3.68
C ALA A 202 -10.93 -0.03 -4.34
N ALA A 203 -11.40 0.74 -5.31
CA ALA A 203 -10.55 1.71 -6.01
C ALA A 203 -10.08 2.87 -5.11
N HIS A 204 -10.85 3.21 -4.04
CA HIS A 204 -10.43 4.22 -3.08
C HIS A 204 -9.38 3.68 -2.12
N LEU A 205 -9.58 2.48 -1.60
CA LEU A 205 -8.67 1.83 -0.66
C LEU A 205 -7.29 1.54 -1.30
N GLU A 206 -7.28 1.09 -2.55
CA GLU A 206 -6.05 0.94 -3.34
C GLU A 206 -5.35 2.29 -3.59
N ALA A 207 -6.12 3.33 -3.88
CA ALA A 207 -5.58 4.67 -4.08
C ALA A 207 -5.02 5.28 -2.78
N LEU A 208 -5.67 5.04 -1.63
CA LEU A 208 -5.15 5.43 -0.31
C LEU A 208 -3.82 4.75 -0.01
N SER A 209 -3.71 3.45 -0.32
CA SER A 209 -2.48 2.69 -0.16
C SER A 209 -1.33 3.28 -0.98
N LEU A 210 -1.57 3.55 -2.27
CA LEU A 210 -0.57 4.15 -3.15
C LEU A 210 -0.20 5.58 -2.71
N ALA A 211 -1.18 6.41 -2.35
CA ALA A 211 -0.96 7.76 -1.87
C ALA A 211 -0.14 7.78 -0.56
N ALA A 212 -0.44 6.88 0.37
CA ALA A 212 0.32 6.73 1.62
C ALA A 212 1.80 6.41 1.35
N GLY A 213 2.09 5.55 0.36
CA GLY A 213 3.44 5.26 -0.08
C GLY A 213 4.18 6.51 -0.55
N VAL A 214 3.53 7.33 -1.39
CA VAL A 214 4.10 8.60 -1.88
C VAL A 214 4.35 9.58 -0.73
N LEU A 215 3.38 9.72 0.18
CA LEU A 215 3.47 10.66 1.31
C LEU A 215 4.49 10.23 2.38
N ALA A 216 4.85 8.95 2.41
CA ALA A 216 5.81 8.38 3.34
C ALA A 216 7.23 8.24 2.75
N ILE A 217 7.40 8.43 1.44
CA ILE A 217 8.61 8.02 0.71
C ILE A 217 9.92 8.60 1.27
N ASP A 218 9.91 9.88 1.66
CA ASP A 218 11.07 10.57 2.21
C ASP A 218 11.49 10.07 3.61
N LEU A 219 10.67 9.21 4.23
CA LEU A 219 10.92 8.64 5.56
C LEU A 219 11.52 7.22 5.48
N TYR A 220 11.62 6.66 4.28
CA TYR A 220 12.36 5.43 4.03
C TYR A 220 13.83 5.76 3.72
N ALA A 221 14.72 4.83 4.05
CA ALA A 221 16.10 4.91 3.62
C ALA A 221 16.21 4.75 2.09
N ALA A 222 17.34 5.16 1.51
CA ALA A 222 17.59 4.87 0.09
C ALA A 222 17.69 3.35 -0.16
N GLY A 223 17.15 2.88 -1.27
CA GLY A 223 17.10 1.46 -1.64
C GLY A 223 15.67 0.97 -1.90
N ALA A 224 15.47 -0.34 -1.99
CA ALA A 224 14.15 -0.93 -2.15
C ALA A 224 13.51 -1.25 -0.81
N HIS A 225 12.22 -0.96 -0.68
CA HIS A 225 11.42 -1.17 0.52
C HIS A 225 10.00 -1.61 0.20
N ARG A 226 9.35 -2.17 1.24
CA ARG A 226 7.92 -2.45 1.28
C ARG A 226 7.23 -1.52 2.28
N PRO A 227 5.94 -1.23 2.14
CA PRO A 227 5.20 -0.46 3.14
C PRO A 227 5.36 -0.98 4.58
N ALA A 228 5.40 -2.29 4.76
CA ALA A 228 5.55 -2.93 6.06
C ALA A 228 6.92 -2.71 6.73
N ASP A 229 7.97 -2.34 5.99
CA ASP A 229 9.31 -2.07 6.55
C ASP A 229 9.31 -0.81 7.44
N ALA A 230 8.36 0.10 7.22
CA ALA A 230 8.11 1.27 8.06
C ALA A 230 6.60 1.43 8.32
N ALA A 231 5.97 0.36 8.80
CA ALA A 231 4.52 0.24 8.92
C ALA A 231 3.86 1.39 9.69
N GLU A 232 4.45 1.85 10.80
CA GLU A 232 3.93 2.95 11.60
C GLU A 232 3.81 4.24 10.79
N ILE A 233 4.86 4.57 10.05
CA ILE A 233 4.91 5.78 9.22
C ILE A 233 3.91 5.67 8.06
N TYR A 234 3.91 4.54 7.37
CA TYR A 234 3.02 4.29 6.25
C TYR A 234 1.54 4.37 6.66
N LEU A 235 1.17 3.69 7.75
CA LEU A 235 -0.19 3.71 8.27
C LEU A 235 -0.60 5.10 8.79
N ALA A 236 0.31 5.85 9.41
CA ALA A 236 0.04 7.22 9.80
C ALA A 236 -0.32 8.10 8.59
N LYS A 237 0.42 7.97 7.48
CA LYS A 237 0.10 8.68 6.23
C LYS A 237 -1.21 8.23 5.60
N ALA A 238 -1.53 6.94 5.67
CA ALA A 238 -2.81 6.43 5.21
C ALA A 238 -3.99 6.97 6.05
N LEU A 239 -3.84 7.03 7.37
CA LEU A 239 -4.83 7.60 8.29
C LEU A 239 -5.04 9.10 8.03
N ASP A 240 -3.94 9.86 7.89
CA ASP A 240 -3.99 11.29 7.55
C ASP A 240 -4.70 11.52 6.21
N ALA A 241 -4.54 10.61 5.25
CA ALA A 241 -5.20 10.63 3.95
C ALA A 241 -6.67 10.17 3.98
N GLY A 242 -7.17 9.72 5.14
CA GLY A 242 -8.57 9.35 5.34
C GLY A 242 -8.86 7.87 5.49
N LEU A 243 -7.84 7.01 5.67
CA LEU A 243 -8.06 5.59 5.94
C LEU A 243 -8.83 5.39 7.25
N GLY A 244 -9.96 4.69 7.20
CA GLY A 244 -10.70 4.24 8.38
C GLY A 244 -10.22 2.88 8.86
N VAL A 245 -9.90 2.75 10.16
CA VAL A 245 -9.45 1.49 10.77
C VAL A 245 -10.44 1.04 11.82
N ALA A 246 -10.82 -0.24 11.78
CA ALA A 246 -11.58 -0.92 12.81
C ALA A 246 -10.70 -1.92 13.55
N SER A 247 -10.86 -2.02 14.87
CA SER A 247 -10.13 -3.00 15.69
C SER A 247 -11.01 -3.60 16.75
N TYR A 248 -10.77 -4.86 17.10
CA TYR A 248 -11.36 -5.52 18.25
C TYR A 248 -10.39 -6.53 18.87
N GLU A 249 -10.61 -6.82 20.13
CA GLU A 249 -9.83 -7.80 20.90
C GLU A 249 -10.74 -8.93 21.39
N MET A 250 -10.22 -10.14 21.36
CA MET A 250 -10.83 -11.33 21.96
C MET A 250 -9.82 -11.87 22.97
N ALA A 251 -10.24 -11.99 24.25
CA ALA A 251 -9.48 -12.68 25.29
C ALA A 251 -9.99 -14.13 25.40
N GLU A 252 -9.08 -15.10 25.43
CA GLU A 252 -9.38 -16.51 25.71
C GLU A 252 -9.01 -16.89 27.15
#